data_1d1728fe8010d58ede027663cdcb86e0
#
_entry.id   1d1728fe8010d58ede027663cdcb86e0
#
_cell.length_a   1.000
_cell.length_b   1.000
_cell.length_c   1.000
_cell.angle_alpha   90.00
_cell.angle_beta   90.00
_cell.angle_gamma   90.00
#
_symmetry.space_group_name_H-M   'P 1'
#
loop_
_entity.id
_entity.type
_entity.pdbx_description
1 polymer ?
#
loop_
_entity_poly.entity_id
_entity_poly.type
_entity_poly.pdbx_seq_one_letter_code
_entity_poly.pdbx_strand_id
1 'polypeptide(L)'
;MKLELKENQGVPSSLLWTLAIISGVTVANIYYNQPLLNRISRDLNISEFTANLIAMCSQIGYAIGLLFIIPLGDLYRRRNIILVNISILVVSLLTIALAPNIHLILFASLLTGACSVIPQIFMPLAAQYSTPETKGKNVGCLLYTSPSPRD
;
A
#
# COMPACT_ATOMS: atom_id res chain seq x y z
N MET A 1 18.66 4.70 17.64
CA MET A 1 18.73 6.10 17.18
C MET A 1 17.31 6.63 17.17
N LYS A 2 16.92 7.48 18.13
CA LYS A 2 15.60 8.13 18.15
C LYS A 2 15.64 9.28 17.17
N LEU A 3 15.11 9.13 15.96
CA LEU A 3 14.89 10.24 15.04
C LEU A 3 13.69 11.04 15.58
N GLU A 4 13.95 12.08 16.34
CA GLU A 4 12.93 13.09 16.67
C GLU A 4 12.79 14.02 15.47
N LEU A 5 11.79 13.76 14.65
CA LEU A 5 11.39 14.62 13.56
C LEU A 5 10.70 15.86 14.14
N LYS A 6 11.28 17.04 13.95
CA LYS A 6 10.65 18.33 14.28
C LYS A 6 9.98 18.88 13.02
N GLU A 7 8.78 19.45 13.20
CA GLU A 7 8.03 20.07 12.09
C GLU A 7 8.88 21.19 11.42
N ASN A 8 8.85 21.26 10.11
CA ASN A 8 9.54 22.24 9.26
C ASN A 8 11.08 22.25 9.32
N GLN A 9 11.74 21.22 9.83
CA GLN A 9 13.22 21.14 9.86
C GLN A 9 13.81 20.31 8.71
N GLY A 10 12.98 19.76 7.85
CA GLY A 10 13.39 18.92 6.73
C GLY A 10 13.39 17.42 7.06
N VAL A 11 13.12 16.62 6.04
CA VAL A 11 13.15 15.15 6.14
C VAL A 11 14.52 14.66 5.76
N PRO A 12 15.21 13.85 6.59
CA PRO A 12 16.49 13.24 6.20
C PRO A 12 16.34 12.45 4.90
N SER A 13 17.27 12.61 3.96
CA SER A 13 17.23 11.95 2.65
C SER A 13 17.10 10.42 2.77
N SER A 14 17.76 9.81 3.75
CA SER A 14 17.65 8.37 4.01
C SER A 14 16.24 7.94 4.38
N LEU A 15 15.53 8.73 5.19
CA LEU A 15 14.15 8.46 5.56
C LEU A 15 13.22 8.64 4.35
N LEU A 16 13.45 9.69 3.56
CA LEU A 16 12.68 9.95 2.34
C LEU A 16 12.80 8.78 1.35
N TRP A 17 14.01 8.30 1.09
CA TRP A 17 14.25 7.14 0.23
C TRP A 17 13.60 5.87 0.76
N THR A 18 13.68 5.63 2.07
CA THR A 18 13.02 4.48 2.70
C THR A 18 11.51 4.54 2.51
N LEU A 19 10.89 5.70 2.75
CA LEU A 19 9.47 5.91 2.55
C LEU A 19 9.07 5.74 1.07
N ALA A 20 9.88 6.26 0.14
CA ALA A 20 9.65 6.12 -1.29
C ALA A 20 9.71 4.64 -1.73
N ILE A 21 10.70 3.87 -1.28
CA ILE A 21 10.83 2.45 -1.60
C ILE A 21 9.64 1.66 -1.03
N ILE A 22 9.30 1.86 0.25
CA ILE A 22 8.16 1.17 0.88
C ILE A 22 6.86 1.54 0.15
N SER A 23 6.67 2.82 -0.18
CA SER A 23 5.52 3.29 -0.94
C SER A 23 5.44 2.62 -2.31
N GLY A 24 6.54 2.61 -3.06
CA GLY A 24 6.61 1.98 -4.38
C GLY A 24 6.30 0.49 -4.35
N VAL A 25 6.91 -0.25 -3.41
CA VAL A 25 6.66 -1.69 -3.23
C VAL A 25 5.20 -1.96 -2.87
N THR A 26 4.61 -1.15 -1.99
CA THR A 26 3.22 -1.32 -1.56
C THR A 26 2.24 -1.04 -2.69
N VAL A 27 2.48 0.00 -3.50
CA VAL A 27 1.65 0.32 -4.67
C VAL A 27 1.84 -0.73 -5.78
N ALA A 28 3.08 -1.15 -6.03
CA ALA A 28 3.38 -2.18 -7.02
C ALA A 28 2.59 -3.47 -6.74
N ASN A 29 2.37 -3.82 -5.46
CA ASN A 29 1.59 -4.98 -5.08
C ASN A 29 0.15 -4.96 -5.62
N ILE A 30 -0.48 -3.80 -5.74
CA ILE A 30 -1.82 -3.67 -6.34
C ILE A 30 -1.78 -3.96 -7.84
N TYR A 31 -0.74 -3.50 -8.54
CA TYR A 31 -0.62 -3.66 -9.98
C TYR A 31 -0.11 -5.03 -10.39
N TYR A 32 0.71 -5.71 -9.57
CA TYR A 32 1.17 -7.08 -9.84
C TYR A 32 0.04 -8.11 -9.81
N ASN A 33 -1.10 -7.80 -9.23
CA ASN A 33 -2.26 -8.69 -9.25
C ASN A 33 -2.76 -8.94 -10.69
N GLN A 34 -2.69 -7.97 -11.60
CA GLN A 34 -3.23 -8.11 -12.96
C GLN A 34 -2.56 -9.22 -13.79
N PRO A 35 -1.22 -9.28 -13.95
CA PRO A 35 -0.58 -10.38 -14.65
C PRO A 35 -0.68 -11.73 -13.93
N LEU A 36 -0.79 -11.72 -12.58
CA LEU A 36 -0.99 -12.93 -11.79
C LEU A 36 -2.38 -13.53 -11.97
N LEU A 37 -3.42 -12.73 -12.26
CA LEU A 37 -4.79 -13.20 -12.48
C LEU A 37 -4.88 -14.25 -13.59
N ASN A 38 -4.14 -14.06 -14.69
CA ASN A 38 -4.11 -15.04 -15.79
C ASN A 38 -3.46 -16.37 -15.38
N ARG A 39 -2.47 -16.35 -14.50
CA ARG A 39 -1.86 -17.57 -13.95
C ARG A 39 -2.79 -18.24 -12.96
N ILE A 40 -3.35 -17.49 -12.00
CA ILE A 40 -4.32 -18.01 -11.03
C ILE A 40 -5.53 -18.63 -11.72
N SER A 41 -6.04 -18.01 -12.80
CA SER A 41 -7.15 -18.55 -13.59
C SER A 41 -6.82 -19.90 -14.18
N ARG A 42 -5.60 -20.09 -14.70
CA ARG A 42 -5.15 -21.35 -15.28
C ARG A 42 -4.85 -22.41 -14.23
N ASP A 43 -4.15 -22.06 -13.16
CA ASP A 43 -3.71 -23.00 -12.13
C ASP A 43 -4.88 -23.54 -11.29
N LEU A 44 -5.87 -22.70 -11.02
CA LEU A 44 -7.08 -23.08 -10.28
C LEU A 44 -8.25 -23.51 -11.17
N ASN A 45 -8.07 -23.47 -12.51
CA ASN A 45 -9.09 -23.82 -13.49
C ASN A 45 -10.43 -23.06 -13.27
N ILE A 46 -10.31 -21.76 -12.92
CA ILE A 46 -11.44 -20.86 -12.68
C ILE A 46 -11.71 -19.98 -13.88
N SER A 47 -12.97 -19.50 -13.99
CA SER A 47 -13.36 -18.60 -15.08
C SER A 47 -12.64 -17.25 -14.97
N GLU A 48 -12.44 -16.56 -16.10
CA GLU A 48 -11.89 -15.20 -16.13
C GLU A 48 -12.73 -14.23 -15.29
N PHE A 49 -14.04 -14.44 -15.21
CA PHE A 49 -14.91 -13.66 -14.36
C PHE A 49 -14.52 -13.79 -12.88
N THR A 50 -14.27 -15.02 -12.41
CA THR A 50 -13.84 -15.27 -11.02
C THR A 50 -12.46 -14.69 -10.73
N ALA A 51 -11.54 -14.74 -11.70
CA ALA A 51 -10.24 -14.10 -11.57
C ALA A 51 -10.38 -12.57 -11.45
N ASN A 52 -11.25 -11.95 -12.24
CA ASN A 52 -11.53 -10.52 -12.15
C ASN A 52 -12.17 -10.11 -10.81
N LEU A 53 -12.93 -10.99 -10.16
CA LEU A 53 -13.45 -10.75 -8.80
C LEU A 53 -12.31 -10.55 -7.79
N ILE A 54 -11.17 -11.20 -7.96
CA ILE A 54 -9.99 -11.00 -7.09
C ILE A 54 -9.52 -9.55 -7.18
N ALA A 55 -9.42 -9.00 -8.40
CA ALA A 55 -9.07 -7.60 -8.59
C ALA A 55 -10.12 -6.65 -8.00
N MET A 56 -11.40 -6.93 -8.20
CA MET A 56 -12.50 -6.15 -7.62
C MET A 56 -12.46 -6.16 -6.10
N CYS A 57 -12.24 -7.31 -5.46
CA CYS A 57 -12.09 -7.42 -4.01
C CYS A 57 -10.92 -6.58 -3.50
N SER A 58 -9.79 -6.59 -4.20
CA SER A 58 -8.63 -5.75 -3.85
C SER A 58 -8.97 -4.27 -3.95
N GLN A 59 -9.70 -3.82 -4.97
CA GLN A 59 -10.12 -2.43 -5.13
C GLN A 59 -11.12 -1.99 -4.05
N ILE A 60 -12.08 -2.85 -3.74
CA ILE A 60 -13.04 -2.61 -2.64
C ILE A 60 -12.30 -2.54 -1.31
N GLY A 61 -11.38 -3.47 -1.07
CA GLY A 61 -10.51 -3.44 0.11
C GLY A 61 -9.74 -2.14 0.22
N TYR A 62 -9.15 -1.68 -0.88
CA TYR A 62 -8.43 -0.41 -0.93
C TYR A 62 -9.32 0.79 -0.58
N ALA A 63 -10.54 0.85 -1.13
CA ALA A 63 -11.50 1.90 -0.82
C ALA A 63 -11.90 1.88 0.68
N ILE A 64 -12.15 0.70 1.25
CA ILE A 64 -12.41 0.52 2.69
C ILE A 64 -11.20 0.97 3.51
N GLY A 65 -10.00 0.59 3.11
CA GLY A 65 -8.75 1.00 3.74
C GLY A 65 -8.58 2.52 3.77
N LEU A 66 -8.85 3.21 2.66
CA LEU A 66 -8.82 4.66 2.60
C LEU A 66 -9.80 5.29 3.60
N LEU A 67 -11.00 4.75 3.69
CA LEU A 67 -12.05 5.30 4.56
C LEU A 67 -11.76 5.12 6.05
N PHE A 68 -11.19 3.97 6.45
CA PHE A 68 -10.99 3.63 7.86
C PHE A 68 -9.55 3.83 8.34
N ILE A 69 -8.55 3.46 7.54
CA ILE A 69 -7.14 3.46 7.97
C ILE A 69 -6.56 4.88 7.96
N ILE A 70 -6.96 5.74 7.03
CA ILE A 70 -6.45 7.13 7.00
C ILE A 70 -6.88 7.91 8.26
N PRO A 71 -8.17 7.95 8.65
CA PRO A 71 -8.57 8.61 9.89
C PRO A 71 -7.93 7.98 11.14
N LEU A 72 -7.72 6.67 11.16
CA LEU A 72 -7.00 6.01 12.23
C LEU A 72 -5.55 6.51 12.35
N GLY A 73 -4.92 6.82 11.22
CA GLY A 73 -3.57 7.38 11.14
C GLY A 73 -3.41 8.72 11.86
N ASP A 74 -4.50 9.47 12.00
CA ASP A 74 -4.53 10.75 12.72
C ASP A 74 -4.83 10.58 14.22
N LEU A 75 -5.53 9.50 14.60
CA LEU A 75 -5.92 9.22 15.99
C LEU A 75 -4.86 8.45 16.80
N TYR A 76 -4.13 7.57 16.14
CA TYR A 76 -3.15 6.68 16.76
C TYR A 76 -1.72 6.99 16.32
N ARG A 77 -0.74 6.45 17.04
CA ARG A 77 0.68 6.55 16.65
C ARG A 77 0.89 5.91 15.29
N ARG A 78 1.20 6.71 14.29
CA ARG A 78 1.40 6.31 12.88
C ARG A 78 2.31 5.10 12.73
N ARG A 79 3.36 5.00 13.57
CA ARG A 79 4.28 3.85 13.57
C ARG A 79 3.56 2.52 13.82
N ASN A 80 2.66 2.48 14.79
CA ASN A 80 1.96 1.24 15.14
C ASN A 80 1.01 0.83 14.02
N ILE A 81 0.30 1.79 13.42
CA ILE A 81 -0.59 1.54 12.28
C ILE A 81 0.19 0.97 11.10
N ILE A 82 1.32 1.58 10.75
CA ILE A 82 2.16 1.12 9.65
C ILE A 82 2.66 -0.31 9.91
N LEU A 83 3.16 -0.60 11.11
CA LEU A 83 3.64 -1.93 11.46
C LEU A 83 2.53 -2.99 11.40
N VAL A 84 1.35 -2.69 11.96
CA VAL A 84 0.20 -3.60 11.91
C VAL A 84 -0.24 -3.84 10.47
N ASN A 85 -0.38 -2.78 9.67
CA ASN A 85 -0.78 -2.91 8.26
C ASN A 85 0.23 -3.72 7.45
N ILE A 86 1.53 -3.48 7.60
CA ILE A 86 2.56 -4.26 6.90
C ILE A 86 2.50 -5.73 7.33
N SER A 87 2.30 -6.01 8.62
CA SER A 87 2.19 -7.39 9.10
C SER A 87 0.98 -8.11 8.50
N ILE A 88 -0.19 -7.46 8.48
CA ILE A 88 -1.40 -8.00 7.86
C ILE A 88 -1.19 -8.19 6.35
N LEU A 89 -0.54 -7.23 5.68
CA LEU A 89 -0.23 -7.31 4.25
C LEU A 89 0.62 -8.55 3.93
N VAL A 90 1.69 -8.77 4.69
CA VAL A 90 2.58 -9.93 4.50
C VAL A 90 1.82 -11.24 4.72
N VAL A 91 1.02 -11.33 5.79
CA VAL A 91 0.20 -12.52 6.06
C VAL A 91 -0.83 -12.75 4.95
N SER A 92 -1.48 -11.69 4.46
CA SER A 92 -2.44 -11.80 3.36
C SER A 92 -1.80 -12.28 2.06
N LEU A 93 -0.60 -11.78 1.74
CA LEU A 93 0.15 -12.22 0.55
C LEU A 93 0.58 -13.68 0.66
N LEU A 94 1.06 -14.11 1.82
CA LEU A 94 1.38 -15.52 2.06
C LEU A 94 0.14 -16.40 1.95
N THR A 95 -1.01 -15.90 2.44
CA THR A 95 -2.30 -16.60 2.30
C THR A 95 -2.68 -16.76 0.83
N ILE A 96 -2.57 -15.71 0.02
CA ILE A 96 -2.85 -15.79 -1.43
C ILE A 96 -1.92 -16.81 -2.11
N ALA A 97 -0.63 -16.80 -1.74
CA ALA A 97 0.35 -17.69 -2.34
C ALA A 97 0.14 -19.19 -2.01
N LEU A 98 -0.42 -19.48 -0.86
CA LEU A 98 -0.58 -20.86 -0.35
C LEU A 98 -2.03 -21.35 -0.39
N ALA A 99 -3.01 -20.51 -0.73
CA ALA A 99 -4.42 -20.83 -0.64
C ALA A 99 -4.87 -21.80 -1.74
N PRO A 100 -5.46 -22.93 -1.39
CA PRO A 100 -6.03 -23.87 -2.36
C PRO A 100 -7.45 -23.48 -2.80
N ASN A 101 -8.11 -22.54 -2.10
CA ASN A 101 -9.51 -22.20 -2.28
C ASN A 101 -9.69 -20.75 -2.71
N ILE A 102 -10.55 -20.53 -3.72
CA ILE A 102 -10.85 -19.20 -4.27
C ILE A 102 -11.45 -18.25 -3.21
N HIS A 103 -12.27 -18.73 -2.29
CA HIS A 103 -12.87 -17.90 -1.24
C HIS A 103 -11.82 -17.30 -0.31
N LEU A 104 -10.79 -18.08 0.01
CA LEU A 104 -9.67 -17.62 0.83
C LEU A 104 -8.83 -16.58 0.08
N ILE A 105 -8.63 -16.77 -1.22
CA ILE A 105 -7.93 -15.80 -2.08
C ILE A 105 -8.72 -14.49 -2.15
N LEU A 106 -10.03 -14.53 -2.34
CA LEU A 106 -10.88 -13.33 -2.38
C LEU A 106 -10.81 -12.54 -1.07
N PHE A 107 -10.91 -13.23 0.07
CA PHE A 107 -10.80 -12.60 1.39
C PHE A 107 -9.41 -12.00 1.63
N ALA A 108 -8.36 -12.74 1.33
CA ALA A 108 -6.99 -12.26 1.46
C ALA A 108 -6.69 -11.09 0.50
N SER A 109 -7.28 -11.08 -0.71
CA SER A 109 -7.16 -9.98 -1.66
C SER A 109 -7.84 -8.71 -1.16
N LEU A 110 -8.99 -8.82 -0.51
CA LEU A 110 -9.65 -7.69 0.14
C LEU A 110 -8.79 -7.10 1.25
N LEU A 111 -8.19 -7.94 2.11
CA LEU A 111 -7.27 -7.49 3.15
C LEU A 111 -6.00 -6.86 2.57
N THR A 112 -5.43 -7.46 1.53
CA THR A 112 -4.26 -6.92 0.82
C THR A 112 -4.57 -5.52 0.28
N GLY A 113 -5.74 -5.34 -0.36
CA GLY A 113 -6.20 -4.04 -0.83
C GLY A 113 -6.31 -3.03 0.32
N ALA A 114 -6.99 -3.39 1.40
CA ALA A 114 -7.17 -2.50 2.56
C ALA A 114 -5.83 -2.06 3.18
N CYS A 115 -4.86 -2.97 3.29
CA CYS A 115 -3.55 -2.66 3.85
C CYS A 115 -2.61 -1.92 2.88
N SER A 116 -2.91 -1.89 1.59
CA SER A 116 -2.11 -1.19 0.57
C SER A 116 -2.25 0.34 0.60
N VAL A 117 -2.96 0.90 1.56
CA VAL A 117 -3.19 2.36 1.74
C VAL A 117 -1.99 3.07 2.39
N ILE A 118 -0.98 2.34 2.83
CA ILE A 118 0.22 2.89 3.53
C ILE A 118 0.85 4.11 2.82
N PRO A 119 1.02 4.15 1.49
CA PRO A 119 1.59 5.31 0.80
C PRO A 119 0.80 6.60 1.01
N GLN A 120 -0.52 6.51 1.18
CA GLN A 120 -1.38 7.66 1.42
C GLN A 120 -1.13 8.30 2.80
N ILE A 121 -0.63 7.54 3.76
CA ILE A 121 -0.22 8.03 5.08
C ILE A 121 1.14 8.74 4.99
N PHE A 122 2.01 8.29 4.09
CA PHE A 122 3.36 8.87 3.93
C PHE A 122 3.35 10.24 3.26
N MET A 123 2.42 10.52 2.34
CA MET A 123 2.34 11.81 1.65
C MET A 123 2.14 12.99 2.61
N PRO A 124 1.09 13.01 3.45
CA PRO A 124 0.92 14.10 4.42
C PRO A 124 2.04 14.15 5.44
N LEU A 125 2.61 13.00 5.82
CA LEU A 125 3.76 12.93 6.72
C LEU A 125 4.98 13.65 6.11
N ALA A 126 5.35 13.32 4.89
CA ALA A 126 6.45 13.96 4.20
C ALA A 126 6.21 15.46 4.00
N ALA A 127 4.97 15.86 3.71
CA ALA A 127 4.59 17.25 3.55
C ALA A 127 4.70 18.04 4.88
N GLN A 128 4.33 17.42 6.01
CA GLN A 128 4.34 18.06 7.33
C GLN A 128 5.76 18.31 7.85
N TYR A 129 6.67 17.37 7.60
CA TYR A 129 8.06 17.47 8.09
C TYR A 129 9.03 18.10 7.09
N SER A 130 8.58 18.42 5.86
CA SER A 130 9.38 19.12 4.85
C SER A 130 9.38 20.62 5.08
N THR A 131 10.51 21.27 4.76
CA THR A 131 10.57 22.74 4.71
C THR A 131 9.70 23.26 3.56
N PRO A 132 9.18 24.50 3.63
CA PRO A 132 8.37 25.09 2.56
C PRO A 132 9.03 24.99 1.17
N GLU A 133 10.36 25.10 1.12
CA GLU A 133 11.16 25.06 -0.12
C GLU A 133 11.31 23.63 -0.69
N THR A 134 11.36 22.61 0.19
CA THR A 134 11.58 21.21 -0.22
C THR A 134 10.30 20.38 -0.27
N LYS A 135 9.18 20.93 0.21
CA LYS A 135 7.88 20.24 0.30
C LYS A 135 7.43 19.67 -1.05
N GLY A 136 7.46 20.49 -2.10
CA GLY A 136 7.07 20.08 -3.45
C GLY A 136 7.98 18.98 -4.01
N LYS A 137 9.29 19.09 -3.78
CA LYS A 137 10.29 18.10 -4.23
C LYS A 137 10.12 16.76 -3.51
N ASN A 138 9.88 16.78 -2.19
CA ASN A 138 9.74 15.57 -1.37
C ASN A 138 8.42 14.84 -1.66
N VAL A 139 7.32 15.57 -1.80
CA VAL A 139 6.02 15.00 -2.19
C VAL A 139 6.09 14.48 -3.63
N GLY A 140 6.72 15.22 -4.54
CA GLY A 140 6.94 14.80 -5.92
C GLY A 140 7.74 13.50 -6.01
N CYS A 141 8.79 13.34 -5.20
CA CYS A 141 9.59 12.10 -5.15
C CYS A 141 8.73 10.89 -4.75
N LEU A 142 7.83 11.04 -3.78
CA LEU A 142 6.90 9.97 -3.37
C LEU A 142 5.85 9.66 -4.44
N LEU A 143 5.39 10.68 -5.17
CA LEU A 143 4.41 10.52 -6.27
C LEU A 143 5.04 9.87 -7.50
N TYR A 144 6.29 10.23 -7.85
CA TYR A 144 6.99 9.65 -8.99
C TYR A 144 7.38 8.18 -8.79
N THR A 145 7.47 7.72 -7.55
CA THR A 145 7.65 6.29 -7.24
C THR A 145 6.34 5.51 -7.33
N SER A 146 5.20 6.20 -7.41
CA SER A 146 3.90 5.60 -7.69
C SER A 146 3.74 5.49 -9.22
N PRO A 147 3.47 4.31 -9.79
CA PRO A 147 3.22 4.20 -11.23
C PRO A 147 2.05 5.10 -11.62
N SER A 148 2.30 5.98 -12.59
CA SER A 148 1.27 6.86 -13.13
C SER A 148 0.30 6.04 -13.98
N PRO A 149 -1.02 6.25 -13.88
CA PRO A 149 -1.99 5.57 -14.73
C PRO A 149 -1.98 6.06 -16.20
N ARG A 150 -0.93 6.76 -16.64
CA ARG A 150 -0.86 7.39 -17.98
C ARG A 150 0.14 6.77 -18.94
N ASP A 151 0.78 5.63 -18.59
CA ASP A 151 1.66 4.90 -19.50
C ASP A 151 1.10 3.51 -19.82
#